data_864d3b5be7115212319c8be5240d2314
#
_entry.id   864d3b5be7115212319c8be5240d2314
#
_cell.length_a   1.000
_cell.length_b   1.000
_cell.length_c   1.000
_cell.angle_alpha   90.00
_cell.angle_beta   90.00
_cell.angle_gamma   90.00
#
_symmetry.space_group_name_H-M   'P 1'
#
loop_
_entity.id
_entity.type
_entity.pdbx_description
1 polymer ?
#
loop_
_entity_poly.entity_id
_entity_poly.type
_entity_poly.pdbx_seq_one_letter_code
_entity_poly.pdbx_strand_id
1 'polypeptide(L)'
;MRVLVVGSGAREHALVARLLSEPSPAEVLCAPGNPGIARVARTARVDMASTASLRDLAQCERVDLTIIGPELPLSIGVADEFAAAGIRVFGPTAAAARLETSKAFAKAFMARHSVPTARFRTTRSLDEALHIVRSGEFGMPVVLKADGLAAGKGVVVAQSLDEAEVALAAAMRDARFGEAGKTIVVEECLTGPEVSFFLVCDGARAVPIGTAQDHKRIFDDDRGPNTGGMGAFAPSPLLDAALQARVMREIVDPVMTGMAAEGYPFRGFLYVGLMLTADGPKVIEFNVRMGDPETQVVLPLVDEPFLPLLIAAAEGRLAQSTCRVRSDRMVGVVIASRGYPESSESGQPIEGIEAAEEIPGVSVYHAGTAMRDGRLVTAGGRVLTVVGRGSDFPEAIARAYAGVLRIQFDGMQFRSDIGRRAVQ
;
A
#
# COMPACT_ATOMS: atom_id res chain seq x y z
N MET A 1 -0.71 -5.42 -26.98
CA MET A 1 -0.74 -4.23 -26.12
C MET A 1 0.46 -4.28 -25.20
N ARG A 2 1.21 -3.18 -25.04
CA ARG A 2 2.39 -3.10 -24.17
C ARG A 2 2.07 -2.28 -22.94
N VAL A 3 2.32 -2.84 -21.77
CA VAL A 3 2.06 -2.21 -20.46
C VAL A 3 3.37 -2.00 -19.72
N LEU A 4 3.59 -0.78 -19.25
CA LEU A 4 4.69 -0.45 -18.34
C LEU A 4 4.16 -0.48 -16.90
N VAL A 5 4.79 -1.28 -16.03
CA VAL A 5 4.60 -1.24 -14.59
C VAL A 5 5.82 -0.54 -13.97
N VAL A 6 5.59 0.59 -13.30
CA VAL A 6 6.67 1.33 -12.63
C VAL A 6 6.80 0.85 -11.21
N GLY A 7 8.03 0.46 -10.83
CA GLY A 7 8.39 0.04 -9.48
C GLY A 7 9.21 -1.26 -9.44
N SER A 8 9.57 -1.71 -8.24
CA SER A 8 10.49 -2.84 -8.05
C SER A 8 10.15 -3.73 -6.84
N GLY A 9 9.06 -3.47 -6.14
CA GLY A 9 8.66 -4.21 -4.94
C GLY A 9 7.84 -5.46 -5.21
N ALA A 10 7.45 -6.13 -4.14
CA ALA A 10 6.57 -7.30 -4.22
C ALA A 10 5.17 -6.93 -4.70
N ARG A 11 4.71 -5.71 -4.43
CA ARG A 11 3.49 -5.11 -4.99
C ARG A 11 3.53 -5.09 -6.52
N GLU A 12 4.61 -4.57 -7.12
CA GLU A 12 4.77 -4.53 -8.57
C GLU A 12 4.93 -5.92 -9.15
N HIS A 13 5.61 -6.84 -8.45
CA HIS A 13 5.69 -8.24 -8.87
C HIS A 13 4.29 -8.88 -8.94
N ALA A 14 3.44 -8.65 -7.93
CA ALA A 14 2.06 -9.15 -7.94
C ALA A 14 1.21 -8.50 -9.06
N LEU A 15 1.39 -7.20 -9.34
CA LEU A 15 0.77 -6.53 -10.49
C LEU A 15 1.17 -7.16 -11.81
N VAL A 16 2.47 -7.38 -12.03
CA VAL A 16 3.00 -8.03 -13.24
C VAL A 16 2.42 -9.44 -13.37
N ALA A 17 2.47 -10.24 -12.31
CA ALA A 17 1.93 -11.60 -12.31
C ALA A 17 0.43 -11.61 -12.65
N ARG A 18 -0.35 -10.66 -12.10
CA ARG A 18 -1.78 -10.55 -12.38
C ARG A 18 -2.06 -10.19 -13.85
N LEU A 19 -1.29 -9.28 -14.43
CA LEU A 19 -1.42 -8.89 -15.84
C LEU A 19 -1.07 -10.04 -16.79
N LEU A 20 -0.04 -10.83 -16.44
CA LEU A 20 0.38 -11.99 -17.23
C LEU A 20 -0.58 -13.19 -17.12
N SER A 21 -1.38 -13.26 -16.06
CA SER A 21 -2.38 -14.33 -15.87
C SER A 21 -3.67 -14.15 -16.67
N GLU A 22 -3.81 -13.05 -17.42
CA GLU A 22 -4.96 -12.78 -18.29
C GLU A 22 -5.03 -13.80 -19.46
N PRO A 23 -6.24 -14.16 -19.94
CA PRO A 23 -6.37 -15.04 -21.11
C PRO A 23 -5.68 -14.51 -22.37
N SER A 24 -5.59 -13.19 -22.48
CA SER A 24 -4.85 -12.48 -23.54
C SER A 24 -3.85 -11.53 -22.87
N PRO A 25 -2.71 -12.04 -22.39
CA PRO A 25 -1.78 -11.26 -21.62
C PRO A 25 -1.16 -10.13 -22.45
N ALA A 26 -0.92 -8.99 -21.81
CA ALA A 26 -0.16 -7.90 -22.40
C ALA A 26 1.33 -8.27 -22.47
N GLU A 27 2.07 -7.61 -23.38
CA GLU A 27 3.52 -7.52 -23.25
C GLU A 27 3.85 -6.59 -22.08
N VAL A 28 4.36 -7.15 -20.98
CA VAL A 28 4.64 -6.38 -19.76
C VAL A 28 6.11 -6.03 -19.70
N LEU A 29 6.38 -4.73 -19.53
CA LEU A 29 7.67 -4.17 -19.16
C LEU A 29 7.56 -3.65 -17.71
N CYS A 30 8.51 -3.98 -16.84
CA CYS A 30 8.57 -3.44 -15.49
C CYS A 30 9.84 -2.61 -15.29
N ALA A 31 9.71 -1.43 -14.68
CA ALA A 31 10.86 -0.54 -14.53
C ALA A 31 10.88 0.12 -13.11
N PRO A 32 11.99 -0.06 -12.36
CA PRO A 32 13.19 -0.82 -12.69
C PRO A 32 13.02 -2.35 -12.59
N GLY A 33 11.95 -2.85 -11.92
CA GLY A 33 11.75 -4.26 -11.67
C GLY A 33 12.70 -4.85 -10.62
N ASN A 34 12.61 -6.16 -10.43
CA ASN A 34 13.48 -6.94 -9.54
C ASN A 34 13.76 -8.33 -10.17
N PRO A 35 14.65 -9.15 -9.57
CA PRO A 35 14.99 -10.46 -10.13
C PRO A 35 13.81 -11.42 -10.31
N GLY A 36 12.80 -11.37 -9.43
CA GLY A 36 11.59 -12.19 -9.59
C GLY A 36 10.75 -11.76 -10.78
N ILE A 37 10.58 -10.47 -10.98
CA ILE A 37 9.88 -9.91 -12.15
C ILE A 37 10.64 -10.26 -13.43
N ALA A 38 11.99 -10.18 -13.41
CA ALA A 38 12.83 -10.48 -14.57
C ALA A 38 12.73 -11.95 -15.05
N ARG A 39 12.22 -12.87 -14.20
CA ARG A 39 11.93 -14.26 -14.60
C ARG A 39 10.70 -14.39 -15.51
N VAL A 40 9.76 -13.44 -15.44
CA VAL A 40 8.45 -13.55 -16.11
C VAL A 40 8.13 -12.40 -17.05
N ALA A 41 8.82 -11.26 -16.94
CA ALA A 41 8.62 -10.07 -17.78
C ALA A 41 9.95 -9.39 -18.09
N ARG A 42 9.94 -8.53 -19.14
CA ARG A 42 11.08 -7.65 -19.41
C ARG A 42 11.24 -6.62 -18.28
N THR A 43 12.49 -6.28 -17.99
CA THR A 43 12.79 -5.18 -17.06
C THR A 43 13.67 -4.13 -17.75
N ALA A 44 13.55 -2.86 -17.35
CA ALA A 44 14.36 -1.76 -17.86
C ALA A 44 14.79 -0.84 -16.70
N ARG A 45 16.02 -0.35 -16.77
CA ARG A 45 16.52 0.63 -15.79
C ARG A 45 15.83 1.97 -16.01
N VAL A 46 15.42 2.62 -14.94
CA VAL A 46 14.83 3.95 -14.95
C VAL A 46 15.10 4.65 -13.61
N ASP A 47 15.20 5.97 -13.65
CA ASP A 47 15.19 6.78 -12.43
C ASP A 47 13.72 7.08 -12.07
N MET A 48 13.24 6.47 -11.00
CA MET A 48 11.87 6.67 -10.49
C MET A 48 11.64 8.06 -9.87
N ALA A 49 12.69 8.79 -9.56
CA ALA A 49 12.61 10.17 -9.06
C ALA A 49 12.62 11.21 -10.19
N SER A 50 12.66 10.77 -11.46
CA SER A 50 12.63 11.64 -12.64
C SER A 50 11.42 11.32 -13.52
N THR A 51 10.44 12.23 -13.55
CA THR A 51 9.25 12.11 -14.42
C THR A 51 9.66 12.05 -15.89
N ALA A 52 10.69 12.81 -16.29
CA ALA A 52 11.23 12.80 -17.65
C ALA A 52 11.83 11.44 -18.01
N SER A 53 12.61 10.82 -17.11
CA SER A 53 13.18 9.48 -17.34
C SER A 53 12.08 8.43 -17.56
N LEU A 54 11.02 8.49 -16.78
CA LEU A 54 9.87 7.60 -16.91
C LEU A 54 9.10 7.84 -18.22
N ARG A 55 8.87 9.11 -18.60
CA ARG A 55 8.24 9.50 -19.86
C ARG A 55 9.04 8.99 -21.06
N ASP A 56 10.35 9.27 -21.09
CA ASP A 56 11.22 8.91 -22.19
C ASP A 56 11.28 7.39 -22.39
N LEU A 57 11.31 6.61 -21.30
CA LEU A 57 11.19 5.15 -21.34
C LEU A 57 9.86 4.73 -21.98
N ALA A 58 8.74 5.29 -21.52
CA ALA A 58 7.41 4.94 -22.02
C ALA A 58 7.27 5.26 -23.52
N GLN A 59 7.82 6.38 -23.99
CA GLN A 59 7.83 6.77 -25.40
C GLN A 59 8.73 5.86 -26.24
N CYS A 60 9.96 5.60 -25.80
CA CYS A 60 10.93 4.73 -26.48
C CYS A 60 10.37 3.32 -26.67
N GLU A 61 9.73 2.78 -25.63
CA GLU A 61 9.13 1.44 -25.65
C GLU A 61 7.73 1.42 -26.28
N ARG A 62 7.17 2.56 -26.69
CA ARG A 62 5.83 2.69 -27.29
C ARG A 62 4.76 2.04 -26.40
N VAL A 63 4.73 2.43 -25.15
CA VAL A 63 3.85 1.87 -24.15
C VAL A 63 2.40 2.33 -24.38
N ASP A 64 1.44 1.41 -24.33
CA ASP A 64 0.01 1.70 -24.48
C ASP A 64 -0.65 2.14 -23.18
N LEU A 65 -0.16 1.64 -22.05
CA LEU A 65 -0.62 1.99 -20.70
C LEU A 65 0.54 1.92 -19.72
N THR A 66 0.67 2.93 -18.86
CA THR A 66 1.58 2.89 -17.71
C THR A 66 0.80 2.76 -16.41
N ILE A 67 1.22 1.85 -15.53
CA ILE A 67 0.66 1.65 -14.18
C ILE A 67 1.74 2.02 -13.17
N ILE A 68 1.42 2.93 -12.26
CA ILE A 68 2.38 3.39 -11.26
C ILE A 68 2.17 2.60 -9.96
N GLY A 69 3.20 1.88 -9.53
CA GLY A 69 3.17 1.09 -8.30
C GLY A 69 3.45 1.92 -7.04
N PRO A 70 4.60 2.62 -6.92
CA PRO A 70 4.98 3.34 -5.71
C PRO A 70 4.46 4.79 -5.69
N GLU A 71 4.42 5.37 -4.48
CA GLU A 71 3.94 6.72 -4.22
C GLU A 71 4.86 7.83 -4.73
N LEU A 72 6.19 7.61 -4.76
CA LEU A 72 7.16 8.65 -5.12
C LEU A 72 6.93 9.22 -6.53
N PRO A 73 6.84 8.42 -7.61
CA PRO A 73 6.55 8.95 -8.95
C PRO A 73 5.22 9.72 -9.01
N LEU A 74 4.19 9.29 -8.28
CA LEU A 74 2.90 9.97 -8.22
C LEU A 74 3.03 11.34 -7.53
N SER A 75 3.78 11.40 -6.43
CA SER A 75 3.98 12.63 -5.66
C SER A 75 4.72 13.73 -6.43
N ILE A 76 5.61 13.34 -7.33
CA ILE A 76 6.39 14.27 -8.18
C ILE A 76 5.72 14.58 -9.52
N GLY A 77 4.49 14.07 -9.77
CA GLY A 77 3.66 14.45 -10.92
C GLY A 77 3.91 13.65 -12.19
N VAL A 78 4.31 12.38 -12.10
CA VAL A 78 4.50 11.55 -13.28
C VAL A 78 3.21 11.43 -14.13
N ALA A 79 2.04 11.39 -13.49
CA ALA A 79 0.77 11.32 -14.22
C ALA A 79 0.47 12.62 -14.98
N ASP A 80 0.85 13.77 -14.42
CA ASP A 80 0.73 15.09 -15.07
C ASP A 80 1.65 15.17 -16.29
N GLU A 81 2.91 14.76 -16.14
CA GLU A 81 3.90 14.72 -17.23
C GLU A 81 3.44 13.80 -18.37
N PHE A 82 2.90 12.61 -18.04
CA PHE A 82 2.43 11.65 -19.03
C PHE A 82 1.20 12.17 -19.78
N ALA A 83 0.26 12.79 -19.07
CA ALA A 83 -0.91 13.41 -19.67
C ALA A 83 -0.52 14.54 -20.64
N ALA A 84 0.45 15.39 -20.27
CA ALA A 84 0.98 16.42 -21.13
C ALA A 84 1.68 15.87 -22.41
N ALA A 85 2.30 14.69 -22.28
CA ALA A 85 2.93 13.98 -23.41
C ALA A 85 1.97 13.09 -24.21
N GLY A 86 0.67 13.05 -23.89
CA GLY A 86 -0.32 12.20 -24.54
C GLY A 86 -0.14 10.69 -24.28
N ILE A 87 0.56 10.33 -23.21
CA ILE A 87 0.80 8.94 -22.79
C ILE A 87 -0.28 8.53 -21.78
N ARG A 88 -0.93 7.39 -22.04
CA ARG A 88 -1.95 6.89 -21.11
C ARG A 88 -1.31 6.36 -19.83
N VAL A 89 -1.80 6.87 -18.69
CA VAL A 89 -1.31 6.48 -17.35
C VAL A 89 -2.48 6.13 -16.43
N PHE A 90 -2.32 5.09 -15.65
CA PHE A 90 -3.19 4.74 -14.54
C PHE A 90 -2.49 5.08 -13.22
N GLY A 91 -2.88 6.20 -12.65
CA GLY A 91 -2.36 6.82 -11.44
C GLY A 91 -2.86 8.25 -11.31
N PRO A 92 -3.02 8.78 -10.08
CA PRO A 92 -3.50 10.13 -9.85
C PRO A 92 -2.46 11.18 -10.23
N THR A 93 -2.93 12.38 -10.54
CA THR A 93 -2.09 13.59 -10.65
C THR A 93 -1.42 13.90 -9.32
N ALA A 94 -0.36 14.71 -9.31
CA ALA A 94 0.29 15.16 -8.08
C ALA A 94 -0.69 15.87 -7.14
N ALA A 95 -1.63 16.65 -7.69
CA ALA A 95 -2.66 17.31 -6.91
C ALA A 95 -3.61 16.31 -6.22
N ALA A 96 -4.04 15.26 -6.90
CA ALA A 96 -4.87 14.21 -6.34
C ALA A 96 -4.09 13.28 -5.38
N ALA A 97 -2.80 13.07 -5.64
CA ALA A 97 -1.91 12.28 -4.78
C ALA A 97 -1.71 12.89 -3.38
N ARG A 98 -2.09 14.16 -3.19
CA ARG A 98 -2.09 14.80 -1.85
C ARG A 98 -2.94 14.09 -0.81
N LEU A 99 -3.90 13.26 -1.20
CA LEU A 99 -4.63 12.39 -0.27
C LEU A 99 -3.69 11.44 0.53
N GLU A 100 -2.55 11.02 -0.04
CA GLU A 100 -1.52 10.25 0.67
C GLU A 100 -0.35 11.13 1.09
N THR A 101 0.12 12.02 0.20
CA THR A 101 1.38 12.74 0.37
C THR A 101 1.29 13.88 1.38
N SER A 102 0.08 14.31 1.76
CA SER A 102 -0.16 15.30 2.82
C SER A 102 -1.31 14.88 3.71
N LYS A 103 -0.98 14.46 4.93
CA LYS A 103 -1.96 14.09 5.96
C LYS A 103 -2.81 15.29 6.38
N ALA A 104 -2.20 16.47 6.43
CA ALA A 104 -2.89 17.73 6.71
C ALA A 104 -3.94 18.05 5.63
N PHE A 105 -3.58 17.88 4.34
CA PHE A 105 -4.53 18.02 3.24
C PHE A 105 -5.66 17.00 3.35
N ALA A 106 -5.34 15.71 3.52
CA ALA A 106 -6.33 14.65 3.61
C ALA A 106 -7.32 14.88 4.76
N LYS A 107 -6.84 15.30 5.93
CA LYS A 107 -7.70 15.63 7.08
C LYS A 107 -8.59 16.84 6.82
N ALA A 108 -8.04 17.93 6.31
CA ALA A 108 -8.81 19.10 5.95
C ALA A 108 -9.86 18.80 4.86
N PHE A 109 -9.49 17.97 3.87
CA PHE A 109 -10.40 17.49 2.83
C PHE A 109 -11.54 16.65 3.43
N MET A 110 -11.23 15.66 4.27
CA MET A 110 -12.25 14.83 4.93
C MET A 110 -13.22 15.67 5.77
N ALA A 111 -12.72 16.68 6.48
CA ALA A 111 -13.58 17.59 7.25
C ALA A 111 -14.52 18.41 6.34
N ARG A 112 -14.03 18.94 5.21
CA ARG A 112 -14.85 19.72 4.26
C ARG A 112 -15.95 18.90 3.61
N HIS A 113 -15.67 17.62 3.34
CA HIS A 113 -16.59 16.73 2.64
C HIS A 113 -17.31 15.75 3.56
N SER A 114 -17.28 15.98 4.88
CA SER A 114 -17.96 15.17 5.90
C SER A 114 -17.60 13.68 5.84
N VAL A 115 -16.36 13.35 5.44
CA VAL A 115 -15.85 11.98 5.45
C VAL A 115 -15.48 11.58 6.89
N PRO A 116 -16.03 10.48 7.43
CA PRO A 116 -15.76 10.06 8.81
C PRO A 116 -14.27 9.76 9.04
N THR A 117 -13.68 10.43 10.01
CA THR A 117 -12.28 10.25 10.42
C THR A 117 -12.11 10.65 11.88
N ALA A 118 -10.93 10.42 12.47
CA ALA A 118 -10.59 10.86 13.80
C ALA A 118 -10.68 12.39 13.93
N ARG A 119 -11.12 12.91 15.07
CA ARG A 119 -11.00 14.34 15.40
C ARG A 119 -9.52 14.72 15.37
N PHE A 120 -9.21 15.91 14.89
CA PHE A 120 -7.82 16.30 14.65
C PHE A 120 -7.61 17.81 14.79
N ARG A 121 -6.36 18.19 15.00
CA ARG A 121 -5.81 19.54 14.84
C ARG A 121 -4.55 19.48 13.99
N THR A 122 -4.32 20.46 13.18
CA THR A 122 -3.10 20.60 12.37
C THR A 122 -2.37 21.87 12.76
N THR A 123 -1.07 21.77 13.04
CA THR A 123 -0.26 22.93 13.43
C THR A 123 1.15 22.87 12.84
N ARG A 124 1.77 24.03 12.71
CA ARG A 124 3.18 24.23 12.35
C ARG A 124 4.01 24.79 13.50
N SER A 125 3.40 24.98 14.67
CA SER A 125 4.05 25.50 15.87
C SER A 125 4.20 24.38 16.91
N LEU A 126 5.42 24.18 17.40
CA LEU A 126 5.67 23.24 18.49
C LEU A 126 4.91 23.62 19.77
N ASP A 127 4.89 24.93 20.10
CA ASP A 127 4.20 25.42 21.29
C ASP A 127 2.69 25.14 21.21
N GLU A 128 2.09 25.32 20.03
CA GLU A 128 0.68 25.01 19.80
C GLU A 128 0.43 23.51 19.88
N ALA A 129 1.31 22.66 19.28
CA ALA A 129 1.20 21.21 19.36
C ALA A 129 1.28 20.73 20.83
N LEU A 130 2.22 21.27 21.62
CA LEU A 130 2.34 21.00 23.04
C LEU A 130 1.10 21.45 23.82
N HIS A 131 0.54 22.63 23.49
CA HIS A 131 -0.70 23.09 24.10
C HIS A 131 -1.87 22.16 23.82
N ILE A 132 -2.04 21.68 22.58
CA ILE A 132 -3.10 20.72 22.18
C ILE A 132 -3.00 19.44 23.01
N VAL A 133 -1.83 18.80 23.10
CA VAL A 133 -1.70 17.55 23.85
C VAL A 133 -1.86 17.74 25.35
N ARG A 134 -1.38 18.85 25.92
CA ARG A 134 -1.53 19.20 27.34
C ARG A 134 -2.95 19.55 27.72
N SER A 135 -3.75 20.09 26.82
CA SER A 135 -5.16 20.41 27.06
C SER A 135 -6.03 19.17 27.31
N GLY A 136 -5.57 18.00 26.88
CA GLY A 136 -6.34 16.75 26.95
C GLY A 136 -7.50 16.68 25.94
N GLU A 137 -7.56 17.57 24.93
CA GLU A 137 -8.65 17.63 23.94
C GLU A 137 -8.94 16.26 23.30
N PHE A 138 -7.90 15.47 23.05
CA PHE A 138 -8.03 14.16 22.40
C PHE A 138 -7.86 12.96 23.34
N GLY A 139 -7.57 13.21 24.62
CA GLY A 139 -7.28 12.14 25.60
C GLY A 139 -5.95 11.43 25.33
N MET A 140 -5.78 10.29 26.01
CA MET A 140 -4.65 9.38 25.83
C MET A 140 -5.19 7.96 25.58
N PRO A 141 -4.58 7.20 24.65
CA PRO A 141 -3.46 7.58 23.77
C PRO A 141 -3.82 8.68 22.76
N VAL A 142 -2.82 9.43 22.30
CA VAL A 142 -2.98 10.44 21.24
C VAL A 142 -2.10 10.07 20.03
N VAL A 143 -2.58 10.35 18.82
CA VAL A 143 -1.84 10.04 17.59
C VAL A 143 -1.22 11.33 17.02
N LEU A 144 0.08 11.28 16.76
CA LEU A 144 0.87 12.35 16.18
C LEU A 144 1.36 11.91 14.81
N LYS A 145 1.03 12.68 13.76
CA LYS A 145 1.42 12.34 12.38
C LYS A 145 2.20 13.51 11.76
N ALA A 146 3.42 13.25 11.32
CA ALA A 146 4.17 14.18 10.49
C ALA A 146 3.53 14.29 9.10
N ASP A 147 3.43 15.50 8.54
CA ASP A 147 2.81 15.77 7.25
C ASP A 147 3.79 15.52 6.11
N GLY A 148 3.60 14.44 5.38
CA GLY A 148 4.44 14.06 4.26
C GLY A 148 4.72 12.55 4.19
N LEU A 149 5.46 12.16 3.15
CA LEU A 149 5.92 10.78 2.98
C LEU A 149 7.06 10.50 3.97
N ALA A 150 6.82 9.65 4.95
CA ALA A 150 7.79 9.27 5.99
C ALA A 150 7.96 7.74 6.09
N ALA A 151 7.66 6.99 5.03
CA ALA A 151 7.78 5.53 4.96
C ALA A 151 7.21 4.80 6.19
N GLY A 152 6.04 5.24 6.68
CA GLY A 152 5.39 4.67 7.86
C GLY A 152 5.98 5.07 9.22
N LYS A 153 7.13 5.78 9.22
CA LYS A 153 7.84 6.17 10.45
C LYS A 153 7.37 7.50 11.05
N GLY A 154 6.56 8.27 10.31
CA GLY A 154 6.08 9.59 10.71
C GLY A 154 4.83 9.57 11.62
N VAL A 155 4.40 8.40 12.11
CA VAL A 155 3.22 8.24 12.96
C VAL A 155 3.66 7.71 14.33
N VAL A 156 3.26 8.39 15.39
CA VAL A 156 3.51 8.00 16.78
C VAL A 156 2.17 7.92 17.51
N VAL A 157 1.89 6.79 18.14
CA VAL A 157 0.77 6.62 19.08
C VAL A 157 1.33 6.74 20.47
N ALA A 158 1.25 7.95 21.03
CA ALA A 158 1.79 8.26 22.35
C ALA A 158 0.83 7.80 23.44
N GLN A 159 1.32 6.96 24.36
CA GLN A 159 0.52 6.40 25.46
C GLN A 159 0.45 7.35 26.65
N SER A 160 1.37 8.30 26.73
CA SER A 160 1.45 9.29 27.81
C SER A 160 1.77 10.69 27.26
N LEU A 161 1.55 11.71 28.12
CA LEU A 161 1.91 13.09 27.78
C LEU A 161 3.41 13.23 27.52
N ASP A 162 4.25 12.60 28.33
CA ASP A 162 5.71 12.65 28.17
C ASP A 162 6.15 12.06 26.82
N GLU A 163 5.58 10.92 26.41
CA GLU A 163 5.84 10.35 25.10
C GLU A 163 5.40 11.28 23.96
N ALA A 164 4.24 11.93 24.10
CA ALA A 164 3.75 12.88 23.12
C ALA A 164 4.68 14.09 23.00
N GLU A 165 5.12 14.66 24.09
CA GLU A 165 6.05 15.82 24.13
C GLU A 165 7.40 15.46 23.52
N VAL A 166 7.96 14.30 23.83
CA VAL A 166 9.21 13.80 23.25
C VAL A 166 9.07 13.62 21.74
N ALA A 167 7.97 13.01 21.30
CA ALA A 167 7.71 12.79 19.86
C ALA A 167 7.55 14.11 19.09
N LEU A 168 6.83 15.09 19.64
CA LEU A 168 6.67 16.42 19.05
C LEU A 168 8.00 17.16 18.97
N ALA A 169 8.80 17.13 20.03
CA ALA A 169 10.13 17.74 20.03
C ALA A 169 11.05 17.10 18.96
N ALA A 170 11.08 15.77 18.89
CA ALA A 170 11.88 15.05 17.89
C ALA A 170 11.44 15.37 16.45
N ALA A 171 10.12 15.49 16.22
CA ALA A 171 9.60 15.79 14.88
C ALA A 171 9.85 17.25 14.47
N MET A 172 9.47 18.21 15.32
CA MET A 172 9.38 19.63 14.95
C MET A 172 10.66 20.42 15.29
N ARG A 173 11.30 20.15 16.44
CA ARG A 173 12.51 20.84 16.85
C ARG A 173 13.77 20.21 16.28
N ASP A 174 13.87 18.87 16.39
CA ASP A 174 15.07 18.15 16.00
C ASP A 174 15.03 17.70 14.53
N ALA A 175 13.97 18.07 13.81
CA ALA A 175 13.76 17.85 12.38
C ALA A 175 13.95 16.37 11.94
N ARG A 176 13.59 15.41 12.79
CA ARG A 176 13.77 13.97 12.53
C ARG A 176 13.18 13.51 11.19
N PHE A 177 12.13 14.19 10.71
CA PHE A 177 11.44 13.88 9.46
C PHE A 177 11.66 14.97 8.38
N GLY A 178 12.65 15.86 8.55
CA GLY A 178 12.92 16.94 7.61
C GLY A 178 11.71 17.84 7.39
N GLU A 179 11.38 18.14 6.14
CA GLU A 179 10.23 19.01 5.78
C GLU A 179 8.89 18.42 6.28
N ALA A 180 8.74 17.09 6.29
CA ALA A 180 7.51 16.45 6.77
C ALA A 180 7.23 16.73 8.26
N GLY A 181 8.25 16.94 9.07
CA GLY A 181 8.12 17.27 10.49
C GLY A 181 7.71 18.71 10.78
N LYS A 182 7.71 19.61 9.79
CA LYS A 182 7.32 21.01 9.99
C LYS A 182 5.82 21.23 10.25
N THR A 183 5.01 20.26 9.84
CA THR A 183 3.56 20.26 10.09
C THR A 183 3.20 18.96 10.79
N ILE A 184 2.46 19.05 11.88
CA ILE A 184 1.98 17.90 12.65
C ILE A 184 0.45 17.91 12.63
N VAL A 185 -0.11 16.73 12.43
CA VAL A 185 -1.52 16.43 12.69
C VAL A 185 -1.59 15.70 14.03
N VAL A 186 -2.31 16.27 14.99
CA VAL A 186 -2.62 15.67 16.30
C VAL A 186 -4.04 15.12 16.22
N GLU A 187 -4.23 13.84 16.54
CA GLU A 187 -5.52 13.15 16.38
C GLU A 187 -5.90 12.38 17.64
N GLU A 188 -7.22 12.22 17.87
CA GLU A 188 -7.69 11.21 18.80
C GLU A 188 -7.27 9.81 18.35
N CYS A 189 -6.98 8.93 19.26
CA CYS A 189 -6.67 7.54 18.97
C CYS A 189 -7.97 6.76 18.78
N LEU A 190 -8.25 6.34 17.55
CA LEU A 190 -9.39 5.48 17.25
C LEU A 190 -9.15 4.06 17.79
N THR A 191 -10.20 3.40 18.23
CA THR A 191 -10.18 2.01 18.71
C THR A 191 -11.08 1.12 17.88
N GLY A 192 -10.59 -0.07 17.55
CA GLY A 192 -11.28 -1.06 16.73
C GLY A 192 -10.31 -1.86 15.87
N PRO A 193 -10.78 -2.83 15.11
CA PRO A 193 -9.94 -3.51 14.13
C PRO A 193 -9.71 -2.65 12.87
N GLU A 194 -8.50 -2.74 12.33
CA GLU A 194 -8.14 -2.09 11.07
C GLU A 194 -8.49 -2.97 9.87
N VAL A 195 -8.97 -2.36 8.80
CA VAL A 195 -9.26 -3.01 7.51
C VAL A 195 -8.80 -2.13 6.36
N SER A 196 -8.20 -2.75 5.36
CA SER A 196 -7.80 -2.12 4.11
C SER A 196 -8.88 -2.38 3.05
N PHE A 197 -9.35 -1.31 2.38
CA PHE A 197 -10.34 -1.38 1.31
C PHE A 197 -9.75 -0.79 0.02
N PHE A 198 -9.78 -1.57 -1.07
CA PHE A 198 -9.12 -1.25 -2.32
C PHE A 198 -10.10 -0.99 -3.44
N LEU A 199 -9.85 0.08 -4.21
CA LEU A 199 -10.72 0.51 -5.31
C LEU A 199 -9.89 0.88 -6.55
N VAL A 200 -10.50 0.70 -7.71
CA VAL A 200 -10.09 1.27 -9.00
C VAL A 200 -10.97 2.47 -9.28
N CYS A 201 -10.38 3.64 -9.48
CA CYS A 201 -11.08 4.92 -9.65
C CYS A 201 -10.80 5.53 -11.01
N ASP A 202 -11.82 6.19 -11.63
CA ASP A 202 -11.73 6.77 -12.96
C ASP A 202 -11.87 8.31 -13.00
N GLY A 203 -11.94 8.93 -11.82
CA GLY A 203 -12.16 10.37 -11.66
C GLY A 203 -13.60 10.74 -11.29
N ALA A 204 -14.56 9.87 -11.56
CA ALA A 204 -15.98 10.05 -11.23
C ALA A 204 -16.53 8.86 -10.44
N ARG A 205 -16.08 7.65 -10.76
CA ARG A 205 -16.55 6.38 -10.19
C ARG A 205 -15.42 5.64 -9.51
N ALA A 206 -15.78 4.81 -8.53
CA ALA A 206 -14.88 3.89 -7.86
C ALA A 206 -15.47 2.47 -7.86
N VAL A 207 -14.66 1.47 -8.22
CA VAL A 207 -15.03 0.06 -8.23
C VAL A 207 -14.24 -0.67 -7.18
N PRO A 208 -14.88 -1.25 -6.14
CA PRO A 208 -14.20 -2.09 -5.16
C PRO A 208 -13.57 -3.32 -5.82
N ILE A 209 -12.30 -3.59 -5.50
CA ILE A 209 -11.56 -4.75 -6.03
C ILE A 209 -11.15 -5.74 -4.93
N GLY A 210 -11.31 -5.38 -3.66
CA GLY A 210 -11.04 -6.28 -2.56
C GLY A 210 -10.81 -5.61 -1.23
N THR A 211 -10.69 -6.44 -0.20
CA THR A 211 -10.40 -6.06 1.19
C THR A 211 -9.26 -6.90 1.74
N ALA A 212 -8.50 -6.36 2.67
CA ALA A 212 -7.47 -7.11 3.37
C ALA A 212 -7.31 -6.62 4.82
N GLN A 213 -6.59 -7.38 5.61
CA GLN A 213 -6.04 -6.93 6.88
C GLN A 213 -4.54 -7.20 6.90
N ASP A 214 -3.77 -6.20 7.30
CA ASP A 214 -2.32 -6.30 7.44
C ASP A 214 -1.88 -6.50 8.89
N HIS A 215 -0.60 -6.83 9.06
CA HIS A 215 0.07 -6.98 10.35
C HIS A 215 1.27 -6.02 10.36
N LYS A 216 1.08 -4.85 10.98
CA LYS A 216 2.04 -3.72 10.91
C LYS A 216 3.23 -3.87 11.84
N ARG A 217 3.08 -4.60 12.94
CA ARG A 217 4.16 -4.77 13.94
C ARG A 217 5.12 -5.88 13.54
N ILE A 218 6.39 -5.70 13.92
CA ILE A 218 7.48 -6.61 13.51
C ILE A 218 7.39 -8.00 14.15
N PHE A 219 6.89 -8.10 15.39
CA PHE A 219 6.84 -9.35 16.15
C PHE A 219 5.41 -9.87 16.29
N ASP A 220 5.31 -11.16 16.59
CA ASP A 220 4.05 -11.84 16.91
C ASP A 220 3.27 -11.11 17.99
N ASP A 221 1.96 -11.29 18.00
CA ASP A 221 1.01 -10.66 18.90
C ASP A 221 1.06 -9.12 18.85
N ASP A 222 1.37 -8.56 17.67
CA ASP A 222 1.47 -7.12 17.40
C ASP A 222 2.40 -6.36 18.36
N ARG A 223 3.56 -6.94 18.62
CA ARG A 223 4.59 -6.32 19.45
C ARG A 223 5.71 -5.71 18.61
N GLY A 224 6.50 -4.85 19.25
CA GLY A 224 7.63 -4.17 18.63
C GLY A 224 7.25 -2.95 17.78
N PRO A 225 8.20 -2.39 17.03
CA PRO A 225 7.97 -1.22 16.19
C PRO A 225 7.04 -1.50 14.99
N ASN A 226 6.44 -0.43 14.45
CA ASN A 226 5.71 -0.46 13.20
C ASN A 226 6.67 -0.70 12.03
N THR A 227 6.19 -1.40 11.01
CA THR A 227 6.90 -1.72 9.78
C THR A 227 6.09 -1.29 8.56
N GLY A 228 6.55 -1.60 7.37
CA GLY A 228 5.77 -1.50 6.14
C GLY A 228 4.72 -2.61 5.97
N GLY A 229 4.56 -3.51 6.96
CA GLY A 229 3.71 -4.69 6.93
C GLY A 229 4.52 -5.99 6.91
N MET A 230 4.22 -6.88 7.84
CA MET A 230 4.85 -8.21 8.00
C MET A 230 4.03 -9.34 7.41
N GLY A 231 2.86 -9.02 6.90
CA GLY A 231 1.96 -9.95 6.23
C GLY A 231 0.55 -9.40 6.14
N ALA A 232 -0.26 -10.04 5.32
CA ALA A 232 -1.66 -9.68 5.14
C ALA A 232 -2.49 -10.91 4.80
N PHE A 233 -3.80 -10.80 4.96
CA PHE A 233 -4.75 -11.79 4.46
C PHE A 233 -5.95 -11.12 3.80
N ALA A 234 -6.55 -11.82 2.84
CA ALA A 234 -7.70 -11.36 2.05
C ALA A 234 -8.66 -12.52 1.74
N PRO A 235 -9.97 -12.20 1.60
CA PRO A 235 -10.62 -10.94 1.96
C PRO A 235 -10.70 -10.76 3.48
N SER A 236 -10.88 -9.52 3.97
CA SER A 236 -11.19 -9.30 5.38
C SER A 236 -12.57 -9.85 5.72
N PRO A 237 -12.70 -10.73 6.75
CA PRO A 237 -14.01 -11.20 7.19
C PRO A 237 -14.84 -10.12 7.90
N LEU A 238 -14.22 -9.01 8.29
CA LEU A 238 -14.86 -7.93 9.06
C LEU A 238 -15.66 -6.95 8.18
N LEU A 239 -15.43 -6.95 6.87
CA LEU A 239 -16.07 -6.03 5.95
C LEU A 239 -17.07 -6.79 5.06
N ASP A 240 -18.23 -7.08 5.61
CA ASP A 240 -19.34 -7.72 4.87
C ASP A 240 -19.93 -6.78 3.80
N ALA A 241 -20.86 -7.28 2.99
CA ALA A 241 -21.49 -6.51 1.91
C ALA A 241 -22.23 -5.27 2.41
N ALA A 242 -22.87 -5.33 3.59
CA ALA A 242 -23.62 -4.21 4.15
C ALA A 242 -22.67 -3.11 4.61
N LEU A 243 -21.56 -3.48 5.28
CA LEU A 243 -20.56 -2.54 5.71
C LEU A 243 -19.75 -1.98 4.54
N GLN A 244 -19.46 -2.78 3.50
CA GLN A 244 -18.87 -2.28 2.24
C GLN A 244 -19.78 -1.22 1.59
N ALA A 245 -21.09 -1.46 1.49
CA ALA A 245 -22.03 -0.49 0.96
C ALA A 245 -22.08 0.80 1.80
N ARG A 246 -21.95 0.68 3.12
CA ARG A 246 -21.83 1.83 4.03
C ARG A 246 -20.55 2.62 3.77
N VAL A 247 -19.41 1.95 3.64
CA VAL A 247 -18.12 2.58 3.33
C VAL A 247 -18.16 3.30 1.99
N MET A 248 -18.77 2.67 0.97
CA MET A 248 -18.94 3.34 -0.34
C MET A 248 -19.74 4.65 -0.17
N ARG A 249 -20.91 4.60 0.44
CA ARG A 249 -21.80 5.76 0.58
C ARG A 249 -21.24 6.87 1.49
N GLU A 250 -20.61 6.51 2.62
CA GLU A 250 -20.21 7.46 3.65
C GLU A 250 -18.77 7.97 3.48
N ILE A 251 -17.93 7.25 2.75
CA ILE A 251 -16.51 7.54 2.61
C ILE A 251 -16.12 7.72 1.13
N VAL A 252 -16.32 6.68 0.31
CA VAL A 252 -15.78 6.66 -1.06
C VAL A 252 -16.49 7.66 -1.97
N ASP A 253 -17.82 7.67 -1.99
CA ASP A 253 -18.60 8.57 -2.84
C ASP A 253 -18.34 10.05 -2.49
N PRO A 254 -18.31 10.47 -1.19
CA PRO A 254 -17.88 11.80 -0.80
C PRO A 254 -16.44 12.15 -1.23
N VAL A 255 -15.51 11.19 -1.15
CA VAL A 255 -14.12 11.40 -1.61
C VAL A 255 -14.08 11.63 -3.12
N MET A 256 -14.72 10.77 -3.91
CA MET A 256 -14.74 10.89 -5.37
C MET A 256 -15.38 12.21 -5.82
N THR A 257 -16.55 12.52 -5.26
CA THR A 257 -17.28 13.75 -5.57
C THR A 257 -16.52 15.00 -5.13
N GLY A 258 -15.96 14.96 -3.91
CA GLY A 258 -15.20 16.09 -3.36
C GLY A 258 -13.92 16.38 -4.14
N MET A 259 -13.15 15.33 -4.50
CA MET A 259 -11.94 15.49 -5.31
C MET A 259 -12.26 16.08 -6.70
N ALA A 260 -13.33 15.63 -7.33
CA ALA A 260 -13.77 16.19 -8.61
C ALA A 260 -14.22 17.66 -8.47
N ALA A 261 -14.98 17.97 -7.42
CA ALA A 261 -15.49 19.32 -7.15
C ALA A 261 -14.36 20.33 -6.82
N GLU A 262 -13.27 19.87 -6.17
CA GLU A 262 -12.08 20.70 -5.91
C GLU A 262 -11.13 20.79 -7.12
N GLY A 263 -11.48 20.16 -8.26
CA GLY A 263 -10.66 20.21 -9.49
C GLY A 263 -9.54 19.19 -9.55
N TYR A 264 -9.55 18.17 -8.67
CA TYR A 264 -8.54 17.10 -8.59
C TYR A 264 -9.17 15.72 -8.78
N PRO A 265 -9.87 15.42 -9.91
CA PRO A 265 -10.55 14.13 -10.10
C PRO A 265 -9.57 12.97 -9.90
N PHE A 266 -9.90 12.06 -8.99
CA PHE A 266 -8.99 10.98 -8.59
C PHE A 266 -9.09 9.79 -9.55
N ARG A 267 -8.02 9.52 -10.29
CA ARG A 267 -7.86 8.34 -11.18
C ARG A 267 -6.71 7.48 -10.68
N GLY A 268 -6.93 6.19 -10.54
CA GLY A 268 -5.89 5.28 -10.04
C GLY A 268 -6.41 4.30 -9.02
N PHE A 269 -5.51 3.63 -8.33
CA PHE A 269 -5.85 2.85 -7.15
C PHE A 269 -6.07 3.77 -5.97
N LEU A 270 -7.20 3.58 -5.28
CA LEU A 270 -7.46 4.18 -3.98
C LEU A 270 -7.45 3.08 -2.92
N TYR A 271 -6.56 3.19 -1.97
CA TYR A 271 -6.55 2.42 -0.74
C TYR A 271 -7.14 3.27 0.37
N VAL A 272 -8.17 2.75 1.02
CA VAL A 272 -8.81 3.37 2.18
C VAL A 272 -8.49 2.53 3.41
N GLY A 273 -7.63 3.06 4.29
CA GLY A 273 -7.38 2.47 5.61
C GLY A 273 -8.50 2.83 6.57
N LEU A 274 -9.19 1.84 7.08
CA LEU A 274 -10.37 1.99 7.93
C LEU A 274 -10.09 1.48 9.34
N MET A 275 -10.58 2.21 10.35
CA MET A 275 -10.84 1.69 11.69
C MET A 275 -12.33 1.41 11.82
N LEU A 276 -12.71 0.19 12.15
CA LEU A 276 -14.08 -0.18 12.44
C LEU A 276 -14.38 0.11 13.92
N THR A 277 -14.84 1.34 14.18
CA THR A 277 -15.15 1.79 15.55
C THR A 277 -16.58 1.42 15.95
N ALA A 278 -16.93 1.59 17.21
CA ALA A 278 -18.30 1.39 17.72
C ALA A 278 -19.33 2.30 17.02
N ASP A 279 -18.91 3.49 16.56
CA ASP A 279 -19.76 4.45 15.84
C ASP A 279 -19.87 4.14 14.33
N GLY A 280 -19.02 3.24 13.82
CA GLY A 280 -18.95 2.86 12.41
C GLY A 280 -17.54 3.01 11.82
N PRO A 281 -17.40 2.87 10.48
CA PRO A 281 -16.11 2.95 9.83
C PRO A 281 -15.60 4.40 9.81
N LYS A 282 -14.35 4.60 10.22
CA LYS A 282 -13.64 5.89 10.14
C LYS A 282 -12.34 5.72 9.36
N VAL A 283 -12.01 6.70 8.54
CA VAL A 283 -10.76 6.69 7.77
C VAL A 283 -9.57 6.99 8.68
N ILE A 284 -8.57 6.10 8.65
CA ILE A 284 -7.26 6.29 9.28
C ILE A 284 -6.35 7.08 8.35
N GLU A 285 -6.29 6.64 7.08
CA GLU A 285 -5.47 7.21 6.02
C GLU A 285 -5.97 6.81 4.64
N PHE A 286 -5.55 7.55 3.62
CA PHE A 286 -5.63 7.14 2.23
C PHE A 286 -4.23 6.82 1.71
N ASN A 287 -4.13 5.83 0.81
CA ASN A 287 -2.98 5.68 -0.05
C ASN A 287 -3.46 5.72 -1.51
N VAL A 288 -2.69 6.38 -2.37
CA VAL A 288 -3.06 6.65 -3.76
C VAL A 288 -2.51 5.59 -4.72
N ARG A 289 -2.23 4.43 -4.18
CA ARG A 289 -1.68 3.23 -4.82
C ARG A 289 -2.12 2.01 -4.04
N MET A 290 -1.82 0.83 -4.58
CA MET A 290 -2.07 -0.42 -3.85
C MET A 290 -1.14 -0.54 -2.62
N GLY A 291 -1.60 -1.28 -1.61
CA GLY A 291 -0.81 -1.61 -0.42
C GLY A 291 0.32 -2.62 -0.69
N ASP A 292 1.23 -2.73 0.23
CA ASP A 292 2.28 -3.74 0.26
C ASP A 292 2.53 -4.15 1.73
N PRO A 293 2.07 -5.35 2.16
CA PRO A 293 1.91 -6.58 1.38
C PRO A 293 0.48 -6.93 0.91
N GLU A 294 -0.48 -6.05 0.94
CA GLU A 294 -1.89 -6.39 0.65
C GLU A 294 -2.14 -6.70 -0.83
N THR A 295 -1.41 -6.06 -1.75
CA THR A 295 -1.54 -6.33 -3.20
C THR A 295 -1.35 -7.80 -3.52
N GLN A 296 -0.39 -8.45 -2.86
CA GLN A 296 -0.01 -9.83 -3.09
C GLN A 296 -1.11 -10.83 -2.70
N VAL A 297 -2.04 -10.42 -1.83
CA VAL A 297 -3.18 -11.24 -1.40
C VAL A 297 -4.51 -10.80 -2.00
N VAL A 298 -4.64 -9.55 -2.44
CA VAL A 298 -5.87 -9.02 -3.04
C VAL A 298 -5.96 -9.30 -4.53
N LEU A 299 -4.90 -8.96 -5.31
CA LEU A 299 -4.96 -9.09 -6.77
C LEU A 299 -5.20 -10.51 -7.29
N PRO A 300 -4.67 -11.58 -6.68
CA PRO A 300 -4.98 -12.94 -7.11
C PRO A 300 -6.45 -13.34 -6.95
N LEU A 301 -7.20 -12.64 -6.09
CA LEU A 301 -8.64 -12.85 -5.91
C LEU A 301 -9.51 -12.14 -6.96
N VAL A 302 -8.98 -11.13 -7.65
CA VAL A 302 -9.72 -10.42 -8.70
C VAL A 302 -9.98 -11.35 -9.88
N ASP A 303 -11.24 -11.67 -10.15
CA ASP A 303 -11.69 -12.57 -11.24
C ASP A 303 -12.30 -11.81 -12.44
N GLU A 304 -12.14 -10.51 -12.46
CA GLU A 304 -12.53 -9.63 -13.58
C GLU A 304 -11.34 -9.50 -14.56
N PRO A 305 -11.56 -9.31 -15.88
CA PRO A 305 -10.52 -8.89 -16.79
C PRO A 305 -9.85 -7.60 -16.29
N PHE A 306 -8.65 -7.72 -15.73
CA PHE A 306 -8.05 -6.66 -14.92
C PHE A 306 -7.47 -5.53 -15.79
N LEU A 307 -6.77 -5.88 -16.88
CA LEU A 307 -6.22 -4.89 -17.79
C LEU A 307 -7.31 -4.03 -18.47
N PRO A 308 -8.41 -4.58 -19.00
CA PRO A 308 -9.55 -3.79 -19.49
C PRO A 308 -10.14 -2.85 -18.43
N LEU A 309 -10.23 -3.29 -17.16
CA LEU A 309 -10.68 -2.47 -16.05
C LEU A 309 -9.77 -1.25 -15.84
N LEU A 310 -8.44 -1.46 -15.82
CA LEU A 310 -7.47 -0.38 -15.66
C LEU A 310 -7.46 0.60 -16.84
N ILE A 311 -7.63 0.11 -18.07
CA ILE A 311 -7.75 0.96 -19.26
C ILE A 311 -8.99 1.84 -19.16
N ALA A 312 -10.15 1.24 -18.85
CA ALA A 312 -11.40 1.97 -18.69
C ALA A 312 -11.29 3.04 -17.61
N ALA A 313 -10.61 2.73 -16.51
CA ALA A 313 -10.38 3.70 -15.42
C ALA A 313 -9.43 4.83 -15.85
N ALA A 314 -8.33 4.51 -16.52
CA ALA A 314 -7.38 5.51 -17.03
C ALA A 314 -8.04 6.49 -18.02
N GLU A 315 -9.03 6.03 -18.78
CA GLU A 315 -9.78 6.81 -19.76
C GLU A 315 -11.04 7.49 -19.18
N GLY A 316 -11.35 7.32 -17.89
CA GLY A 316 -12.56 7.90 -17.29
C GLY A 316 -13.86 7.25 -17.77
N ARG A 317 -13.86 5.96 -18.06
CA ARG A 317 -14.97 5.22 -18.71
C ARG A 317 -15.40 3.97 -17.95
N LEU A 318 -15.21 3.91 -16.62
CA LEU A 318 -15.71 2.79 -15.84
C LEU A 318 -17.23 2.67 -16.00
N ALA A 319 -17.70 1.54 -16.53
CA ALA A 319 -19.12 1.26 -16.72
C ALA A 319 -19.70 0.48 -15.52
N GLN A 320 -18.93 -0.40 -14.92
CA GLN A 320 -19.33 -1.26 -13.81
C GLN A 320 -19.17 -0.56 -12.44
N SER A 321 -19.98 -1.00 -11.48
CA SER A 321 -19.89 -0.57 -10.07
C SER A 321 -19.32 -1.65 -9.15
N THR A 322 -19.11 -2.87 -9.66
CA THR A 322 -18.62 -4.02 -8.91
C THR A 322 -17.56 -4.77 -9.69
N CYS A 323 -16.68 -5.47 -9.00
CA CYS A 323 -15.69 -6.36 -9.55
C CYS A 323 -15.94 -7.78 -9.04
N ARG A 324 -15.86 -8.78 -9.92
CA ARG A 324 -15.94 -10.18 -9.50
C ARG A 324 -14.65 -10.56 -8.78
N VAL A 325 -14.82 -11.26 -7.67
CA VAL A 325 -13.73 -11.81 -6.89
C VAL A 325 -13.94 -13.30 -6.65
N ARG A 326 -12.85 -14.05 -6.56
CA ARG A 326 -12.86 -15.48 -6.25
C ARG A 326 -13.28 -15.71 -4.81
N SER A 327 -13.82 -16.89 -4.53
CA SER A 327 -14.17 -17.32 -3.18
C SER A 327 -12.98 -17.80 -2.35
N ASP A 328 -11.80 -17.95 -2.96
CA ASP A 328 -10.57 -18.37 -2.28
C ASP A 328 -10.19 -17.41 -1.13
N ARG A 329 -9.31 -17.87 -0.26
CA ARG A 329 -8.64 -17.12 0.80
C ARG A 329 -7.16 -17.04 0.52
N MET A 330 -6.57 -15.88 0.81
CA MET A 330 -5.15 -15.63 0.59
C MET A 330 -4.50 -15.19 1.89
N VAL A 331 -3.33 -15.72 2.18
CA VAL A 331 -2.48 -15.31 3.31
C VAL A 331 -1.07 -15.10 2.80
N GLY A 332 -0.52 -13.91 3.02
CA GLY A 332 0.82 -13.51 2.61
C GLY A 332 1.70 -13.26 3.82
N VAL A 333 2.81 -13.97 3.92
CA VAL A 333 3.82 -13.82 4.97
C VAL A 333 5.04 -13.11 4.40
N VAL A 334 5.40 -11.97 4.99
CA VAL A 334 6.61 -11.23 4.60
C VAL A 334 7.81 -11.84 5.29
N ILE A 335 8.86 -12.10 4.51
CA ILE A 335 10.18 -12.47 5.01
C ILE A 335 11.07 -11.24 4.92
N ALA A 336 11.63 -10.84 6.05
CA ALA A 336 12.48 -9.67 6.19
C ALA A 336 13.93 -10.03 6.53
N SER A 337 14.87 -9.14 6.23
CA SER A 337 16.27 -9.25 6.59
C SER A 337 16.52 -8.87 8.05
N ARG A 338 17.66 -9.28 8.59
CA ARG A 338 18.13 -8.90 9.93
C ARG A 338 18.17 -7.37 10.09
N GLY A 339 17.67 -6.90 11.24
CA GLY A 339 17.68 -5.49 11.62
C GLY A 339 16.44 -4.69 11.15
N TYR A 340 15.62 -5.25 10.25
CA TYR A 340 14.39 -4.58 9.82
C TYR A 340 13.42 -4.37 11.01
N PRO A 341 12.76 -3.21 11.18
CA PRO A 341 12.63 -2.08 10.25
C PRO A 341 13.67 -0.95 10.42
N GLU A 342 14.54 -1.00 11.41
CA GLU A 342 15.46 0.09 11.72
C GLU A 342 16.64 0.13 10.75
N SER A 343 17.13 -1.05 10.38
CA SER A 343 18.20 -1.27 9.41
C SER A 343 17.88 -2.49 8.54
N SER A 344 18.74 -2.81 7.59
CA SER A 344 18.61 -4.03 6.80
C SER A 344 19.98 -4.54 6.36
N GLU A 345 20.27 -5.81 6.66
CA GLU A 345 21.41 -6.51 6.10
C GLU A 345 21.13 -6.93 4.68
N SER A 346 22.08 -6.70 3.77
CA SER A 346 21.98 -7.05 2.36
C SER A 346 23.13 -7.95 1.92
N GLY A 347 22.93 -8.70 0.84
CA GLY A 347 23.94 -9.55 0.23
C GLY A 347 23.91 -11.01 0.70
N GLN A 348 22.93 -11.40 1.52
CA GLN A 348 22.78 -12.78 1.96
C GLN A 348 22.18 -13.63 0.82
N PRO A 349 22.80 -14.75 0.41
CA PRO A 349 22.25 -15.64 -0.60
C PRO A 349 20.88 -16.19 -0.18
N ILE A 350 19.94 -16.17 -1.14
CA ILE A 350 18.57 -16.67 -0.93
C ILE A 350 18.43 -18.02 -1.65
N GLU A 351 17.98 -19.04 -0.94
CA GLU A 351 17.76 -20.40 -1.46
C GLU A 351 16.31 -20.84 -1.23
N GLY A 352 15.85 -21.83 -2.01
CA GLY A 352 14.60 -22.55 -1.78
C GLY A 352 13.34 -21.92 -2.36
N ILE A 353 13.45 -20.82 -3.15
CA ILE A 353 12.26 -20.17 -3.76
C ILE A 353 11.54 -21.12 -4.69
N GLU A 354 12.27 -21.82 -5.57
CA GLU A 354 11.71 -22.78 -6.52
C GLU A 354 10.96 -23.90 -5.77
N ALA A 355 11.56 -24.44 -4.70
CA ALA A 355 10.95 -25.47 -3.88
C ALA A 355 9.69 -24.97 -3.13
N ALA A 356 9.60 -23.68 -2.81
CA ALA A 356 8.39 -23.08 -2.26
C ALA A 356 7.30 -22.94 -3.34
N GLU A 357 7.66 -22.53 -4.55
CA GLU A 357 6.73 -22.35 -5.69
C GLU A 357 6.21 -23.69 -6.24
N GLU A 358 6.89 -24.82 -6.00
CA GLU A 358 6.39 -26.16 -6.31
C GLU A 358 5.21 -26.60 -5.44
N ILE A 359 4.97 -25.96 -4.29
CA ILE A 359 3.83 -26.27 -3.43
C ILE A 359 2.55 -25.73 -4.09
N PRO A 360 1.53 -26.58 -4.38
CA PRO A 360 0.30 -26.13 -5.01
C PRO A 360 -0.39 -25.01 -4.22
N GLY A 361 -0.67 -23.90 -4.89
CA GLY A 361 -1.31 -22.73 -4.28
C GLY A 361 -0.36 -21.81 -3.53
N VAL A 362 0.95 -22.01 -3.63
CA VAL A 362 1.96 -21.08 -3.12
C VAL A 362 2.50 -20.21 -4.26
N SER A 363 2.70 -18.94 -3.97
CA SER A 363 3.38 -17.98 -4.86
C SER A 363 4.39 -17.17 -4.06
N VAL A 364 5.53 -16.83 -4.67
CA VAL A 364 6.59 -16.03 -4.02
C VAL A 364 6.79 -14.72 -4.78
N TYR A 365 6.56 -13.60 -4.11
CA TYR A 365 6.76 -12.28 -4.68
C TYR A 365 8.04 -11.64 -4.12
N HIS A 366 8.94 -11.24 -5.03
CA HIS A 366 10.19 -10.59 -4.68
C HIS A 366 9.98 -9.11 -4.37
N ALA A 367 10.61 -8.65 -3.28
CA ALA A 367 10.72 -7.25 -2.90
C ALA A 367 12.21 -6.83 -2.94
N GLY A 368 12.86 -6.72 -1.80
CA GLY A 368 14.26 -6.34 -1.68
C GLY A 368 15.21 -7.50 -2.04
N THR A 369 15.28 -7.84 -3.32
CA THR A 369 16.20 -8.85 -3.85
C THR A 369 17.06 -8.29 -4.98
N ALA A 370 18.26 -8.81 -5.19
CA ALA A 370 19.17 -8.46 -6.27
C ALA A 370 19.94 -9.68 -6.78
N MET A 371 20.45 -9.58 -8.02
CA MET A 371 21.45 -10.53 -8.52
C MET A 371 22.85 -10.00 -8.22
N ARG A 372 23.70 -10.81 -7.57
CA ARG A 372 25.11 -10.52 -7.32
C ARG A 372 25.93 -11.76 -7.64
N ASP A 373 26.89 -11.63 -8.54
CA ASP A 373 27.78 -12.74 -8.98
C ASP A 373 27.00 -14.01 -9.38
N GLY A 374 25.90 -13.83 -10.10
CA GLY A 374 25.03 -14.92 -10.57
C GLY A 374 24.15 -15.57 -9.49
N ARG A 375 24.16 -15.06 -8.26
CA ARG A 375 23.33 -15.53 -7.15
C ARG A 375 22.26 -14.53 -6.78
N LEU A 376 21.10 -15.03 -6.38
CA LEU A 376 20.06 -14.19 -5.81
C LEU A 376 20.40 -13.87 -4.35
N VAL A 377 20.35 -12.58 -3.98
CA VAL A 377 20.72 -12.12 -2.62
C VAL A 377 19.69 -11.13 -2.09
N THR A 378 19.68 -10.95 -0.77
CA THR A 378 18.91 -9.91 -0.09
C THR A 378 19.43 -8.52 -0.47
N ALA A 379 18.52 -7.56 -0.68
CA ALA A 379 18.85 -6.18 -1.08
C ALA A 379 17.89 -5.14 -0.47
N GLY A 380 17.25 -5.45 0.66
CA GLY A 380 16.32 -4.55 1.33
C GLY A 380 15.77 -5.13 2.63
N GLY A 381 14.95 -4.35 3.32
CA GLY A 381 14.36 -4.74 4.60
C GLY A 381 13.34 -5.88 4.46
N ARG A 382 12.27 -5.66 3.69
CA ARG A 382 11.35 -6.73 3.27
C ARG A 382 11.93 -7.37 2.02
N VAL A 383 12.15 -8.67 2.05
CA VAL A 383 12.88 -9.40 1.00
C VAL A 383 11.94 -10.15 0.06
N LEU A 384 11.03 -10.91 0.63
CA LEU A 384 10.05 -11.73 -0.10
C LEU A 384 8.68 -11.66 0.58
N THR A 385 7.62 -11.91 -0.19
CA THR A 385 6.29 -12.23 0.34
C THR A 385 5.88 -13.59 -0.17
N VAL A 386 5.66 -14.54 0.73
CA VAL A 386 5.18 -15.89 0.41
C VAL A 386 3.68 -15.93 0.63
N VAL A 387 2.94 -16.23 -0.43
CA VAL A 387 1.48 -16.20 -0.42
C VAL A 387 0.94 -17.62 -0.59
N GLY A 388 0.09 -18.05 0.35
CA GLY A 388 -0.70 -19.27 0.26
C GLY A 388 -2.13 -18.96 -0.15
N ARG A 389 -2.67 -19.71 -1.12
CA ARG A 389 -4.08 -19.72 -1.52
C ARG A 389 -4.76 -20.98 -0.98
N GLY A 390 -5.94 -20.82 -0.40
CA GLY A 390 -6.77 -21.92 0.09
C GLY A 390 -8.26 -21.71 -0.15
N SER A 391 -9.05 -22.74 -0.01
CA SER A 391 -10.51 -22.67 0.00
C SER A 391 -11.03 -22.00 1.27
N ASP A 392 -10.23 -22.04 2.33
CA ASP A 392 -10.45 -21.38 3.61
C ASP A 392 -9.13 -20.78 4.17
N PHE A 393 -9.20 -20.05 5.27
CA PHE A 393 -8.01 -19.46 5.89
C PHE A 393 -7.05 -20.48 6.51
N PRO A 394 -7.51 -21.54 7.20
CA PRO A 394 -6.60 -22.60 7.67
C PRO A 394 -5.73 -23.20 6.57
N GLU A 395 -6.30 -23.49 5.41
CA GLU A 395 -5.55 -24.01 4.27
C GLU A 395 -4.57 -22.98 3.70
N ALA A 396 -5.02 -21.72 3.53
CA ALA A 396 -4.18 -20.64 3.04
C ALA A 396 -2.98 -20.38 3.97
N ILE A 397 -3.20 -20.36 5.29
CA ILE A 397 -2.16 -20.23 6.31
C ILE A 397 -1.15 -21.40 6.20
N ALA A 398 -1.65 -22.64 6.19
CA ALA A 398 -0.80 -23.82 6.11
C ALA A 398 0.11 -23.77 4.87
N ARG A 399 -0.42 -23.41 3.71
CA ARG A 399 0.33 -23.27 2.45
C ARG A 399 1.36 -22.14 2.51
N ALA A 400 0.99 -20.97 3.01
CA ALA A 400 1.93 -19.86 3.14
C ALA A 400 3.15 -20.26 4.00
N TYR A 401 2.93 -20.83 5.17
CA TYR A 401 4.02 -21.26 6.04
C TYR A 401 4.79 -22.47 5.52
N ALA A 402 4.14 -23.40 4.81
CA ALA A 402 4.85 -24.47 4.12
C ALA A 402 5.85 -23.91 3.09
N GLY A 403 5.47 -22.84 2.37
CA GLY A 403 6.36 -22.13 1.46
C GLY A 403 7.47 -21.39 2.19
N VAL A 404 7.16 -20.66 3.27
CA VAL A 404 8.16 -19.93 4.09
C VAL A 404 9.26 -20.88 4.57
N LEU A 405 8.89 -22.07 5.04
CA LEU A 405 9.83 -23.07 5.57
C LEU A 405 10.76 -23.69 4.51
N ARG A 406 10.50 -23.49 3.22
CA ARG A 406 11.41 -23.89 2.14
C ARG A 406 12.50 -22.87 1.85
N ILE A 407 12.24 -21.59 2.19
CA ILE A 407 13.14 -20.48 1.89
C ILE A 407 14.13 -20.29 3.03
N GLN A 408 15.38 -19.99 2.67
CA GLN A 408 16.43 -19.76 3.64
C GLN A 408 17.41 -18.67 3.18
N PHE A 409 17.78 -17.79 4.10
CA PHE A 409 18.95 -16.93 4.04
C PHE A 409 19.37 -16.52 5.45
N ASP A 410 20.62 -16.09 5.64
CA ASP A 410 21.10 -15.71 6.97
C ASP A 410 20.40 -14.45 7.49
N GLY A 411 19.99 -14.48 8.75
CA GLY A 411 19.26 -13.40 9.41
C GLY A 411 17.82 -13.23 8.97
N MET A 412 17.22 -14.25 8.32
CA MET A 412 15.81 -14.27 7.94
C MET A 412 14.91 -14.13 9.17
N GLN A 413 13.91 -13.24 9.08
CA GLN A 413 12.89 -13.06 10.11
C GLN A 413 11.50 -12.92 9.50
N PHE A 414 10.50 -13.51 10.13
CA PHE A 414 9.09 -13.42 9.75
C PHE A 414 8.21 -13.64 10.99
N ARG A 415 6.93 -13.27 10.90
CA ARG A 415 5.95 -13.54 11.95
C ARG A 415 5.34 -14.93 11.77
N SER A 416 5.04 -15.59 12.88
CA SER A 416 4.41 -16.93 12.91
C SER A 416 2.88 -16.91 13.06
N ASP A 417 2.28 -15.73 13.22
CA ASP A 417 0.87 -15.53 13.54
C ASP A 417 0.04 -14.86 12.43
N ILE A 418 0.62 -14.69 11.22
CA ILE A 418 -0.09 -14.06 10.08
C ILE A 418 -1.31 -14.90 9.70
N GLY A 419 -2.45 -14.21 9.59
CA GLY A 419 -3.74 -14.84 9.27
C GLY A 419 -4.49 -15.42 10.48
N ARG A 420 -3.89 -15.52 11.68
CA ARG A 420 -4.56 -16.05 12.88
C ARG A 420 -5.88 -15.32 13.18
N ARG A 421 -5.93 -14.00 13.00
CA ARG A 421 -7.13 -13.19 13.21
C ARG A 421 -8.28 -13.52 12.27
N ALA A 422 -8.02 -14.16 11.14
CA ALA A 422 -9.05 -14.53 10.18
C ALA A 422 -9.82 -15.81 10.58
N VAL A 423 -9.30 -16.58 11.55
CA VAL A 423 -9.89 -17.83 12.03
C VAL A 423 -10.40 -17.76 13.48
N GLN A 424 -10.22 -16.61 14.13
CA GLN A 424 -10.79 -16.28 15.44
C GLN A 424 -12.17 -15.63 15.27
#